data_edb01d271d5388e944c68be9ca3a3d5f
#
_entry.id   edb01d271d5388e944c68be9ca3a3d5f
#
_cell.length_a   1.000
_cell.length_b   1.000
_cell.length_c   1.000
_cell.angle_alpha   90.00
_cell.angle_beta   90.00
_cell.angle_gamma   90.00
#
_symmetry.space_group_name_H-M   'P 1'
#
loop_
_entity.id
_entity.type
_entity.pdbx_description
1 polymer ?
#
loop_
_entity_poly.entity_id
_entity_poly.type
_entity_poly.pdbx_seq_one_letter_code
_entity_poly.pdbx_strand_id
1 'polypeptide(L)'
;MTSYFSLTMLGLILPGTAVAYQVIPRRARWAVLLAASYVTFWAISGKLLAFLLASTVTIWLCGLALDREIKQRGEALRAPGANRKAVKQSYARRMRLIMAAGAVVNLGMLFAFKYVVFAHRLLAPLAAPLLTHLGIGWAAPAAIAAPIGISFYTLQAVSYLVDVYRQSVTADRNLCRLALFMAFFPQIMEGPICRYGQTAQALWAGHGITWENLVSGSQRILWGAAKKLIVADRVNLLVKTVFASYESYDGGIIALAAVLYTIQLYCDFSGTMDFVVGTGRIFGVRLPENFRQPFFSRTASEFWQRWHITLGTWFRDYVFYPVSLSKPVKRLTTSARHLLGNRMGPVAASGVALLAVWLGNGLWHGAGGQYVLFGLFWFTIIWLGGFAEPIAQSIYERLGIDRSALPYRAFQHARTLVVVFCGELIFRADGGWAALGMLRRLFGQFSLASFADGTMLKLGMDGADFACVGIAIAVLFVVGLLRERAQHDPAASATPAGHAGMPAAATANTAATRFALAWWQNFNVRWVLGCALILAIVVFGAYGAGYVPVDPMYASF
;
A
#
# COMPACT_ATOMS: atom_id res chain seq x y z
N MET A 1 -18.35 -0.45 12.43
CA MET A 1 -17.38 0.69 12.46
C MET A 1 -16.10 0.33 11.67
N THR A 2 -16.26 -0.28 10.51
CA THR A 2 -15.13 -0.79 9.70
C THR A 2 -14.63 0.22 8.65
N SER A 3 -15.39 1.30 8.36
CA SER A 3 -15.02 2.31 7.37
C SER A 3 -14.55 3.62 8.00
N TYR A 4 -13.47 4.19 7.49
CA TYR A 4 -13.00 5.55 7.83
C TYR A 4 -14.01 6.65 7.49
N PHE A 5 -14.87 6.41 6.51
CA PHE A 5 -15.91 7.35 6.09
C PHE A 5 -17.25 7.13 6.80
N SER A 6 -17.27 6.34 7.88
CA SER A 6 -18.47 6.18 8.72
C SER A 6 -18.81 7.47 9.49
N LEU A 7 -20.10 7.70 9.73
CA LEU A 7 -20.57 8.83 10.56
C LEU A 7 -19.91 8.84 11.94
N THR A 8 -19.65 7.66 12.53
CA THR A 8 -18.97 7.56 13.83
C THR A 8 -17.52 8.06 13.74
N MET A 9 -16.79 7.72 12.69
CA MET A 9 -15.39 8.16 12.52
C MET A 9 -15.34 9.67 12.22
N LEU A 10 -16.13 10.14 11.25
CA LEU A 10 -16.10 11.53 10.80
C LEU A 10 -16.82 12.50 11.74
N GLY A 11 -17.92 12.07 12.38
CA GLY A 11 -18.77 12.91 13.23
C GLY A 11 -18.44 12.87 14.71
N LEU A 12 -17.81 11.79 15.20
CA LEU A 12 -17.55 11.61 16.62
C LEU A 12 -16.07 11.45 16.95
N ILE A 13 -15.41 10.42 16.40
CA ILE A 13 -14.04 10.07 16.82
C ILE A 13 -13.04 11.16 16.41
N LEU A 14 -13.03 11.56 15.14
CA LEU A 14 -12.09 12.55 14.64
C LEU A 14 -12.31 13.94 15.27
N PRO A 15 -13.54 14.52 15.28
CA PRO A 15 -13.77 15.82 15.91
C PRO A 15 -13.57 15.78 17.43
N GLY A 16 -14.07 14.75 18.12
CA GLY A 16 -13.90 14.59 19.56
C GLY A 16 -12.42 14.50 19.97
N THR A 17 -11.64 13.71 19.20
CA THR A 17 -10.18 13.63 19.41
C THR A 17 -9.51 14.97 19.13
N ALA A 18 -9.90 15.71 18.08
CA ALA A 18 -9.32 17.00 17.74
C ALA A 18 -9.58 18.05 18.83
N VAL A 19 -10.81 18.10 19.36
CA VAL A 19 -11.18 19.00 20.48
C VAL A 19 -10.37 18.64 21.72
N ALA A 20 -10.40 17.36 22.15
CA ALA A 20 -9.64 16.90 23.31
C ALA A 20 -8.13 17.19 23.18
N TYR A 21 -7.58 16.93 22.00
CA TYR A 21 -6.17 17.19 21.69
C TYR A 21 -5.81 18.67 21.79
N GLN A 22 -6.68 19.57 21.33
CA GLN A 22 -6.41 21.01 21.34
C GLN A 22 -6.53 21.61 22.75
N VAL A 23 -7.49 21.13 23.55
CA VAL A 23 -7.72 21.62 24.92
C VAL A 23 -6.62 21.19 25.89
N ILE A 24 -6.08 19.97 25.74
CA ILE A 24 -5.08 19.42 26.64
C ILE A 24 -3.72 20.10 26.42
N PRO A 25 -2.93 20.34 27.52
CA PRO A 25 -1.60 20.92 27.43
C PRO A 25 -0.69 20.13 26.48
N ARG A 26 0.18 20.82 25.74
CA ARG A 26 1.08 20.25 24.71
C ARG A 26 1.81 18.99 25.20
N ARG A 27 2.27 18.97 26.44
CA ARG A 27 3.05 17.84 27.02
C ARG A 27 2.25 16.55 27.12
N ALA A 28 0.90 16.61 27.15
CA ALA A 28 0.02 15.48 27.30
C ALA A 28 -0.79 15.14 26.02
N ARG A 29 -0.64 15.88 24.94
CA ARG A 29 -1.36 15.67 23.67
C ARG A 29 -1.13 14.29 23.06
N TRP A 30 0.07 13.75 23.19
CA TRP A 30 0.38 12.39 22.76
C TRP A 30 -0.50 11.34 23.44
N ALA A 31 -0.86 11.58 24.71
CA ALA A 31 -1.72 10.65 25.44
C ALA A 31 -3.17 10.63 24.90
N VAL A 32 -3.67 11.78 24.41
CA VAL A 32 -4.97 11.84 23.72
C VAL A 32 -4.95 11.00 22.46
N LEU A 33 -3.88 11.13 21.62
CA LEU A 33 -3.74 10.33 20.41
C LEU A 33 -3.63 8.83 20.73
N LEU A 34 -2.88 8.48 21.77
CA LEU A 34 -2.73 7.09 22.21
C LEU A 34 -4.06 6.51 22.71
N ALA A 35 -4.78 7.26 23.57
CA ALA A 35 -6.07 6.85 24.08
C ALA A 35 -7.10 6.69 22.94
N ALA A 36 -7.22 7.69 22.06
CA ALA A 36 -8.09 7.62 20.89
C ALA A 36 -7.76 6.42 20.00
N SER A 37 -6.47 6.12 19.82
CA SER A 37 -6.01 4.97 19.01
C SER A 37 -6.45 3.63 19.62
N TYR A 38 -6.25 3.45 20.91
CA TYR A 38 -6.65 2.21 21.57
C TYR A 38 -8.16 2.06 21.72
N VAL A 39 -8.88 3.16 22.00
CA VAL A 39 -10.35 3.16 22.01
C VAL A 39 -10.92 2.80 20.65
N THR A 40 -10.39 3.40 19.57
CA THR A 40 -10.82 3.09 18.20
C THR A 40 -10.54 1.63 17.87
N PHE A 41 -9.34 1.14 18.18
CA PHE A 41 -8.99 -0.27 17.93
C PHE A 41 -9.88 -1.22 18.72
N TRP A 42 -10.11 -0.93 20.01
CA TRP A 42 -11.00 -1.72 20.87
C TRP A 42 -12.44 -1.74 20.33
N ALA A 43 -12.95 -0.60 19.89
CA ALA A 43 -14.29 -0.49 19.34
C ALA A 43 -14.50 -1.34 18.07
N ILE A 44 -13.42 -1.57 17.28
CA ILE A 44 -13.46 -2.35 16.05
C ILE A 44 -13.13 -3.83 16.29
N SER A 45 -12.07 -4.11 17.03
CA SER A 45 -11.49 -5.46 17.16
C SER A 45 -11.64 -6.08 18.56
N GLY A 46 -12.20 -5.35 19.53
CA GLY A 46 -12.47 -5.84 20.87
C GLY A 46 -11.24 -6.46 21.56
N LYS A 47 -11.39 -7.67 22.06
CA LYS A 47 -10.34 -8.43 22.79
C LYS A 47 -9.06 -8.68 21.95
N LEU A 48 -9.13 -8.58 20.62
CA LEU A 48 -7.98 -8.74 19.74
C LEU A 48 -6.94 -7.62 19.89
N LEU A 49 -7.27 -6.54 20.63
CA LEU A 49 -6.30 -5.53 21.09
C LEU A 49 -5.10 -6.16 21.80
N ALA A 50 -5.27 -7.30 22.47
CA ALA A 50 -4.19 -8.03 23.14
C ALA A 50 -3.04 -8.36 22.17
N PHE A 51 -3.31 -8.65 20.90
CA PHE A 51 -2.27 -8.96 19.90
C PHE A 51 -1.48 -7.73 19.47
N LEU A 52 -2.12 -6.56 19.36
CA LEU A 52 -1.42 -5.29 19.12
C LEU A 52 -0.52 -4.93 20.30
N LEU A 53 -1.00 -5.13 21.53
CA LEU A 53 -0.20 -4.92 22.75
C LEU A 53 0.96 -5.91 22.82
N ALA A 54 0.73 -7.20 22.56
CA ALA A 54 1.77 -8.22 22.53
C ALA A 54 2.84 -7.92 21.48
N SER A 55 2.43 -7.51 20.27
CA SER A 55 3.33 -7.05 19.21
C SER A 55 4.20 -5.88 19.69
N THR A 56 3.57 -4.85 20.25
CA THR A 56 4.25 -3.63 20.73
C THR A 56 5.26 -3.94 21.84
N VAL A 57 4.86 -4.74 22.85
CA VAL A 57 5.75 -5.14 23.95
C VAL A 57 6.92 -6.00 23.44
N THR A 58 6.64 -6.94 22.54
CA THR A 58 7.69 -7.80 21.97
C THR A 58 8.75 -6.98 21.25
N ILE A 59 8.36 -6.03 20.37
CA ILE A 59 9.35 -5.23 19.65
C ILE A 59 10.06 -4.23 20.55
N TRP A 60 9.41 -3.74 21.61
CA TRP A 60 10.02 -2.88 22.61
C TRP A 60 11.11 -3.63 23.37
N LEU A 61 10.82 -4.82 23.91
CA LEU A 61 11.79 -5.65 24.63
C LEU A 61 12.95 -6.07 23.73
N CYS A 62 12.68 -6.53 22.50
CA CYS A 62 13.71 -6.85 21.53
C CYS A 62 14.56 -5.64 21.14
N GLY A 63 13.93 -4.46 20.99
CA GLY A 63 14.62 -3.19 20.73
C GLY A 63 15.59 -2.82 21.85
N LEU A 64 15.16 -2.91 23.11
CA LEU A 64 16.00 -2.66 24.27
C LEU A 64 17.16 -3.67 24.37
N ALA A 65 16.89 -4.95 24.10
CA ALA A 65 17.93 -5.98 24.08
C ALA A 65 18.97 -5.71 22.97
N LEU A 66 18.53 -5.28 21.78
CA LEU A 66 19.43 -4.87 20.70
C LEU A 66 20.28 -3.66 21.08
N ASP A 67 19.69 -2.61 21.70
CA ASP A 67 20.41 -1.43 22.18
C ASP A 67 21.50 -1.80 23.18
N ARG A 68 21.18 -2.72 24.09
CA ARG A 68 22.16 -3.25 25.08
C ARG A 68 23.33 -3.96 24.38
N GLU A 69 23.05 -4.88 23.45
CA GLU A 69 24.10 -5.59 22.71
C GLU A 69 24.95 -4.66 21.85
N ILE A 70 24.35 -3.62 21.25
CA ILE A 70 25.06 -2.60 20.47
C ILE A 70 26.05 -1.82 21.36
N LYS A 71 25.63 -1.40 22.56
CA LYS A 71 26.48 -0.67 23.52
C LYS A 71 27.62 -1.54 24.04
N GLN A 72 27.31 -2.76 24.50
CA GLN A 72 28.30 -3.73 24.98
C GLN A 72 29.35 -4.07 23.90
N ARG A 73 28.89 -4.22 22.63
CA ARG A 73 29.81 -4.39 21.50
C ARG A 73 30.74 -3.18 21.34
N GLY A 74 30.21 -1.97 21.50
CA GLY A 74 31.00 -0.75 21.43
C GLY A 74 32.08 -0.71 22.50
N GLU A 75 31.78 -1.07 23.73
CA GLU A 75 32.70 -1.16 24.86
C GLU A 75 33.74 -2.26 24.64
N ALA A 76 33.31 -3.48 24.26
CA ALA A 76 34.21 -4.59 23.97
C ALA A 76 35.20 -4.31 22.83
N LEU A 77 34.82 -3.49 21.85
CA LEU A 77 35.72 -3.07 20.75
C LEU A 77 36.73 -2.01 21.15
N ARG A 78 36.53 -1.29 22.28
CA ARG A 78 37.42 -0.29 22.83
C ARG A 78 38.41 -0.90 23.84
N ALA A 79 38.17 -2.13 24.33
CA ALA A 79 39.02 -2.78 25.29
C ALA A 79 40.43 -3.02 24.72
N PRO A 80 41.53 -2.75 25.51
CA PRO A 80 42.89 -3.03 25.07
C PRO A 80 43.07 -4.52 24.71
N GLY A 81 43.73 -4.81 23.59
CA GLY A 81 43.96 -6.20 23.13
C GLY A 81 42.74 -6.92 22.54
N ALA A 82 41.62 -6.25 22.35
CA ALA A 82 40.41 -6.86 21.84
C ALA A 82 40.57 -7.47 20.42
N ASN A 83 40.25 -8.76 20.27
CA ASN A 83 40.12 -9.37 18.95
C ASN A 83 38.86 -8.85 18.26
N ARG A 84 39.02 -7.74 17.51
CA ARG A 84 37.90 -7.03 16.85
C ARG A 84 37.03 -7.93 15.96
N LYS A 85 37.65 -8.91 15.30
CA LYS A 85 36.90 -9.85 14.41
C LYS A 85 36.01 -10.78 15.22
N ALA A 86 36.53 -11.38 16.26
CA ALA A 86 35.79 -12.29 17.16
C ALA A 86 34.65 -11.53 17.88
N VAL A 87 34.92 -10.35 18.43
CA VAL A 87 33.94 -9.48 19.09
C VAL A 87 32.80 -9.16 18.11
N LYS A 88 33.11 -8.60 16.91
CA LYS A 88 32.08 -8.28 15.90
C LYS A 88 31.24 -9.51 15.54
N GLN A 89 31.85 -10.68 15.39
CA GLN A 89 31.14 -11.90 14.98
C GLN A 89 30.21 -12.43 16.09
N SER A 90 30.66 -12.45 17.34
CA SER A 90 29.87 -12.88 18.49
C SER A 90 28.63 -12.01 18.70
N TYR A 91 28.81 -10.69 18.78
CA TYR A 91 27.70 -9.76 18.96
C TYR A 91 26.74 -9.74 17.73
N ALA A 92 27.25 -9.84 16.52
CA ALA A 92 26.40 -9.92 15.32
C ALA A 92 25.51 -11.18 15.31
N ARG A 93 25.97 -12.31 15.88
CA ARG A 93 25.15 -13.52 16.03
C ARG A 93 24.02 -13.27 17.04
N ARG A 94 24.32 -12.72 18.23
CA ARG A 94 23.32 -12.43 19.27
C ARG A 94 22.27 -11.43 18.78
N MET A 95 22.70 -10.32 18.19
CA MET A 95 21.81 -9.30 17.64
C MET A 95 20.90 -9.87 16.54
N ARG A 96 21.41 -10.75 15.66
CA ARG A 96 20.58 -11.43 14.66
C ARG A 96 19.53 -12.34 15.28
N LEU A 97 19.87 -13.08 16.35
CA LEU A 97 18.92 -13.94 17.04
C LEU A 97 17.81 -13.12 17.72
N ILE A 98 18.15 -12.02 18.39
CA ILE A 98 17.14 -11.14 19.02
C ILE A 98 16.20 -10.55 17.96
N MET A 99 16.74 -10.01 16.88
CA MET A 99 15.96 -9.45 15.78
C MET A 99 15.07 -10.54 15.15
N ALA A 100 15.61 -11.72 14.88
CA ALA A 100 14.88 -12.84 14.30
C ALA A 100 13.76 -13.33 15.23
N ALA A 101 14.00 -13.44 16.53
CA ALA A 101 12.99 -13.82 17.51
C ALA A 101 11.80 -12.85 17.51
N GLY A 102 12.04 -11.54 17.56
CA GLY A 102 10.99 -10.54 17.48
C GLY A 102 10.25 -10.53 16.15
N ALA A 103 10.96 -10.74 15.03
CA ALA A 103 10.35 -10.85 13.72
C ALA A 103 9.49 -12.14 13.60
N VAL A 104 9.98 -13.28 14.10
CA VAL A 104 9.24 -14.56 14.09
C VAL A 104 7.96 -14.48 14.91
N VAL A 105 7.99 -13.85 16.10
CA VAL A 105 6.78 -13.65 16.90
C VAL A 105 5.74 -12.83 16.13
N ASN A 106 6.13 -11.71 15.54
CA ASN A 106 5.20 -10.83 14.82
C ASN A 106 4.68 -11.45 13.51
N LEU A 107 5.56 -12.03 12.70
CA LEU A 107 5.18 -12.74 11.47
C LEU A 107 4.41 -14.03 11.80
N GLY A 108 4.74 -14.70 12.89
CA GLY A 108 4.02 -15.88 13.39
C GLY A 108 2.57 -15.57 13.78
N MET A 109 2.33 -14.44 14.45
CA MET A 109 0.97 -13.95 14.72
C MET A 109 0.22 -13.70 13.41
N LEU A 110 0.83 -13.01 12.46
CA LEU A 110 0.23 -12.76 11.14
C LEU A 110 -0.09 -14.10 10.43
N PHE A 111 0.86 -15.04 10.45
CA PHE A 111 0.67 -16.35 9.85
C PHE A 111 -0.49 -17.11 10.51
N ALA A 112 -0.56 -17.11 11.83
CA ALA A 112 -1.59 -17.83 12.59
C ALA A 112 -3.01 -17.33 12.22
N PHE A 113 -3.20 -16.02 12.11
CA PHE A 113 -4.50 -15.48 11.76
C PHE A 113 -4.86 -15.64 10.28
N LYS A 114 -3.90 -15.51 9.38
CA LYS A 114 -4.16 -15.38 7.95
C LYS A 114 -4.02 -16.71 7.19
N TYR A 115 -3.11 -17.58 7.62
CA TYR A 115 -2.70 -18.73 6.80
C TYR A 115 -2.98 -20.10 7.41
N VAL A 116 -3.32 -20.21 8.69
CA VAL A 116 -3.52 -21.55 9.32
C VAL A 116 -4.64 -22.32 8.64
N VAL A 117 -5.78 -21.68 8.36
CA VAL A 117 -6.92 -22.32 7.65
C VAL A 117 -6.54 -22.70 6.22
N PHE A 118 -5.80 -21.84 5.52
CA PHE A 118 -5.33 -22.11 4.16
C PHE A 118 -4.31 -23.25 4.14
N ALA A 119 -3.33 -23.24 5.04
CA ALA A 119 -2.34 -24.30 5.16
C ALA A 119 -3.00 -25.65 5.50
N HIS A 120 -3.98 -25.63 6.40
CA HIS A 120 -4.77 -26.81 6.71
C HIS A 120 -5.46 -27.39 5.46
N ARG A 121 -6.14 -26.56 4.67
CA ARG A 121 -6.79 -26.99 3.42
C ARG A 121 -5.78 -27.50 2.38
N LEU A 122 -4.64 -26.83 2.25
CA LEU A 122 -3.59 -27.22 1.30
C LEU A 122 -2.96 -28.57 1.67
N LEU A 123 -2.79 -28.85 2.96
CA LEU A 123 -2.17 -30.08 3.46
C LEU A 123 -3.19 -31.23 3.59
N ALA A 124 -4.49 -30.93 3.61
CA ALA A 124 -5.53 -31.94 3.81
C ALA A 124 -5.42 -33.17 2.87
N PRO A 125 -5.19 -33.03 1.53
CA PRO A 125 -5.08 -34.20 0.65
C PRO A 125 -3.95 -35.16 1.02
N LEU A 126 -2.87 -34.66 1.63
CA LEU A 126 -1.70 -35.45 2.03
C LEU A 126 -1.80 -35.92 3.48
N ALA A 127 -2.20 -35.03 4.39
CA ALA A 127 -2.16 -35.27 5.83
C ALA A 127 -3.40 -36.04 6.34
N ALA A 128 -4.59 -35.76 5.80
CA ALA A 128 -5.81 -36.39 6.29
C ALA A 128 -5.79 -37.92 6.14
N PRO A 129 -5.42 -38.54 5.00
CA PRO A 129 -5.34 -39.99 4.87
C PRO A 129 -4.34 -40.62 5.85
N LEU A 130 -3.14 -40.00 5.99
CA LEU A 130 -2.09 -40.49 6.88
C LEU A 130 -2.52 -40.43 8.35
N LEU A 131 -3.11 -39.34 8.79
CA LEU A 131 -3.57 -39.18 10.18
C LEU A 131 -4.76 -40.05 10.50
N THR A 132 -5.68 -40.26 9.55
CA THR A 132 -6.80 -41.19 9.70
C THR A 132 -6.32 -42.61 9.90
N HIS A 133 -5.26 -43.06 9.20
CA HIS A 133 -4.63 -44.36 9.44
C HIS A 133 -4.00 -44.49 10.84
N LEU A 134 -3.60 -43.36 11.44
CA LEU A 134 -3.06 -43.30 12.80
C LEU A 134 -4.15 -43.10 13.88
N GLY A 135 -5.44 -43.12 13.50
CA GLY A 135 -6.55 -42.87 14.41
C GLY A 135 -6.68 -41.40 14.86
N ILE A 136 -6.00 -40.48 14.19
CA ILE A 136 -6.01 -39.04 14.51
C ILE A 136 -6.95 -38.33 13.51
N GLY A 137 -7.98 -37.65 14.03
CA GLY A 137 -8.89 -36.88 13.21
C GLY A 137 -8.24 -35.61 12.63
N TRP A 138 -8.40 -35.37 11.33
CA TRP A 138 -7.99 -34.12 10.66
C TRP A 138 -9.11 -33.08 10.76
N ALA A 139 -9.27 -32.47 11.94
CA ALA A 139 -10.29 -31.42 12.15
C ALA A 139 -9.82 -30.06 11.60
N ALA A 140 -10.71 -29.36 10.91
CA ALA A 140 -10.41 -28.00 10.46
C ALA A 140 -10.27 -27.05 11.66
N PRO A 141 -9.20 -26.24 11.72
CA PRO A 141 -9.10 -25.23 12.75
C PRO A 141 -10.23 -24.21 12.59
N ALA A 142 -10.79 -23.75 13.71
CA ALA A 142 -11.79 -22.70 13.67
C ALA A 142 -11.19 -21.44 13.00
N ALA A 143 -11.97 -20.81 12.12
CA ALA A 143 -11.56 -19.52 11.54
C ALA A 143 -11.52 -18.47 12.67
N ILE A 144 -10.34 -17.96 12.96
CA ILE A 144 -10.14 -16.92 13.98
C ILE A 144 -10.19 -15.57 13.24
N ALA A 145 -11.09 -14.69 13.67
CA ALA A 145 -11.12 -13.32 13.15
C ALA A 145 -9.77 -12.63 13.39
N ALA A 146 -9.19 -12.08 12.34
CA ALA A 146 -7.93 -11.36 12.45
C ALA A 146 -8.14 -9.98 13.09
N PRO A 147 -7.20 -9.50 13.95
CA PRO A 147 -7.21 -8.12 14.41
C PRO A 147 -7.10 -7.18 13.21
N ILE A 148 -7.88 -6.08 13.22
CA ILE A 148 -7.79 -5.10 12.15
C ILE A 148 -6.36 -4.55 12.04
N GLY A 149 -5.87 -4.38 10.81
CA GLY A 149 -4.56 -3.83 10.53
C GLY A 149 -3.37 -4.71 10.88
N ILE A 150 -3.56 -6.01 11.26
CA ILE A 150 -2.44 -6.90 11.61
C ILE A 150 -1.38 -6.97 10.52
N SER A 151 -1.77 -6.96 9.26
CA SER A 151 -0.86 -6.96 8.12
C SER A 151 0.01 -5.71 8.07
N PHE A 152 -0.54 -4.54 8.45
CA PHE A 152 0.17 -3.26 8.44
C PHE A 152 1.09 -3.10 9.64
N TYR A 153 0.56 -3.26 10.87
CA TYR A 153 1.39 -3.07 12.06
C TYR A 153 2.48 -4.14 12.21
N THR A 154 2.29 -5.35 11.67
CA THR A 154 3.36 -6.37 11.63
C THR A 154 4.54 -5.89 10.77
N LEU A 155 4.30 -5.29 9.60
CA LEU A 155 5.38 -4.75 8.78
C LEU A 155 6.08 -3.56 9.46
N GLN A 156 5.34 -2.72 10.18
CA GLN A 156 5.92 -1.64 11.00
C GLN A 156 6.79 -2.21 12.13
N ALA A 157 6.32 -3.23 12.83
CA ALA A 157 7.05 -3.91 13.90
C ALA A 157 8.37 -4.50 13.40
N VAL A 158 8.33 -5.25 12.29
CA VAL A 158 9.52 -5.86 11.68
C VAL A 158 10.49 -4.77 11.21
N SER A 159 9.99 -3.70 10.56
CA SER A 159 10.86 -2.60 10.11
C SER A 159 11.58 -1.92 11.27
N TYR A 160 10.88 -1.65 12.39
CA TYR A 160 11.50 -1.08 13.58
C TYR A 160 12.64 -1.95 14.12
N LEU A 161 12.44 -3.26 14.26
CA LEU A 161 13.48 -4.18 14.73
C LEU A 161 14.70 -4.22 13.80
N VAL A 162 14.46 -4.27 12.49
CA VAL A 162 15.55 -4.28 11.49
C VAL A 162 16.28 -2.95 11.48
N ASP A 163 15.59 -1.82 11.64
CA ASP A 163 16.18 -0.50 11.66
C ASP A 163 17.04 -0.28 12.93
N VAL A 164 16.60 -0.77 14.09
CA VAL A 164 17.41 -0.80 15.31
C VAL A 164 18.64 -1.70 15.15
N TYR A 165 18.45 -2.91 14.59
CA TYR A 165 19.56 -3.83 14.30
C TYR A 165 20.61 -3.21 13.36
N ARG A 166 20.18 -2.49 12.32
CA ARG A 166 21.04 -1.76 11.37
C ARG A 166 21.64 -0.49 11.96
N GLN A 167 21.17 -0.07 13.15
CA GLN A 167 21.54 1.19 13.82
C GLN A 167 21.17 2.45 13.00
N SER A 168 20.18 2.35 12.13
CA SER A 168 19.58 3.50 11.44
C SER A 168 18.61 4.26 12.35
N VAL A 169 18.10 3.58 13.38
CA VAL A 169 17.24 4.13 14.44
C VAL A 169 17.75 3.65 15.80
N THR A 170 17.73 4.54 16.79
CA THR A 170 17.99 4.18 18.19
C THR A 170 16.73 3.55 18.80
N ALA A 171 16.89 2.48 19.58
CA ALA A 171 15.77 1.84 20.27
C ALA A 171 15.09 2.82 21.23
N ASP A 172 13.76 2.89 21.15
CA ASP A 172 12.99 3.75 22.07
C ASP A 172 12.84 3.09 23.44
N ARG A 173 13.22 3.83 24.47
CA ARG A 173 13.06 3.42 25.87
C ARG A 173 11.65 3.67 26.40
N ASN A 174 10.88 4.54 25.74
CA ASN A 174 9.53 4.89 26.14
C ASN A 174 8.51 3.99 25.41
N LEU A 175 7.93 3.04 26.15
CA LEU A 175 6.91 2.13 25.63
C LEU A 175 5.70 2.89 25.05
N CYS A 176 5.24 3.98 25.68
CA CYS A 176 4.08 4.74 25.20
C CYS A 176 4.35 5.42 23.86
N ARG A 177 5.60 5.85 23.60
CA ARG A 177 5.97 6.44 22.31
C ARG A 177 5.94 5.38 21.21
N LEU A 178 6.50 4.21 21.48
CA LEU A 178 6.45 3.10 20.53
C LEU A 178 5.01 2.62 20.32
N ALA A 179 4.21 2.55 21.40
CA ALA A 179 2.81 2.18 21.35
C ALA A 179 1.97 3.15 20.49
N LEU A 180 2.22 4.45 20.62
CA LEU A 180 1.54 5.46 19.78
C LEU A 180 1.94 5.31 18.29
N PHE A 181 3.21 5.05 17.99
CA PHE A 181 3.65 4.78 16.63
C PHE A 181 2.96 3.55 16.05
N MET A 182 2.81 2.47 16.82
CA MET A 182 2.19 1.22 16.38
C MET A 182 0.69 1.32 16.21
N ALA A 183 0.01 2.11 17.06
CA ALA A 183 -1.44 2.11 17.19
C ALA A 183 -2.14 3.32 16.57
N PHE A 184 -1.43 4.31 16.03
CA PHE A 184 -1.99 5.59 15.59
C PHE A 184 -3.27 5.42 14.76
N PHE A 185 -4.42 5.85 15.30
CA PHE A 185 -5.76 5.46 14.85
C PHE A 185 -6.07 5.74 13.37
N PRO A 186 -5.57 6.84 12.76
CA PRO A 186 -5.83 7.03 11.34
C PRO A 186 -5.09 6.03 10.46
N GLN A 187 -3.98 5.46 10.96
CA GLN A 187 -3.06 4.64 10.18
C GLN A 187 -3.27 3.14 10.40
N ILE A 188 -3.77 2.73 11.58
CA ILE A 188 -3.73 1.33 12.03
C ILE A 188 -4.54 0.37 11.15
N MET A 189 -5.64 0.83 10.52
CA MET A 189 -6.52 -0.03 9.71
C MET A 189 -5.89 -0.36 8.36
N GLU A 190 -5.56 0.67 7.56
CA GLU A 190 -5.04 0.57 6.18
C GLU A 190 -4.03 1.67 5.84
N GLY A 191 -3.43 2.31 6.82
CA GLY A 191 -2.57 3.48 6.59
C GLY A 191 -1.27 3.17 5.86
N PRO A 192 -0.49 4.21 5.53
CA PRO A 192 0.85 4.03 5.00
C PRO A 192 1.71 3.22 5.97
N ILE A 193 2.55 2.33 5.46
CA ILE A 193 3.50 1.55 6.27
C ILE A 193 4.68 2.45 6.64
N CYS A 194 4.49 3.22 7.72
CA CYS A 194 5.47 4.20 8.19
C CYS A 194 6.71 3.53 8.80
N ARG A 195 7.85 4.21 8.69
CA ARG A 195 9.04 3.86 9.45
C ARG A 195 9.06 4.65 10.77
N TYR A 196 9.59 4.03 11.84
CA TYR A 196 9.66 4.67 13.15
C TYR A 196 10.36 6.05 13.09
N GLY A 197 11.47 6.15 12.41
CA GLY A 197 12.23 7.40 12.26
C GLY A 197 11.51 8.51 11.48
N GLN A 198 10.45 8.17 10.73
CA GLN A 198 9.70 9.15 9.93
C GLN A 198 8.61 9.87 10.73
N THR A 199 7.93 9.18 11.64
CA THR A 199 6.67 9.69 12.22
C THR A 199 6.65 9.73 13.74
N ALA A 200 7.40 8.88 14.43
CA ALA A 200 7.31 8.75 15.89
C ALA A 200 7.61 10.05 16.65
N GLN A 201 8.58 10.84 16.20
CA GLN A 201 8.91 12.11 16.82
C GLN A 201 7.76 13.13 16.65
N ALA A 202 7.17 13.23 15.46
CA ALA A 202 6.08 14.16 15.19
C ALA A 202 4.82 13.78 16.00
N LEU A 203 4.50 12.48 16.11
CA LEU A 203 3.41 11.97 16.93
C LEU A 203 3.55 12.34 18.41
N TRP A 204 4.79 12.32 18.92
CA TRP A 204 5.10 12.63 20.32
C TRP A 204 5.20 14.12 20.62
N ALA A 205 5.51 14.95 19.61
CA ALA A 205 5.81 16.37 19.79
C ALA A 205 4.61 17.22 20.24
N GLY A 206 3.39 16.74 20.06
CA GLY A 206 2.17 17.41 20.51
C GLY A 206 1.95 18.77 19.83
N HIS A 207 2.22 18.89 18.53
CA HIS A 207 1.96 20.10 17.75
C HIS A 207 0.50 20.52 17.83
N GLY A 208 0.22 21.83 18.00
CA GLY A 208 -1.17 22.32 18.00
C GLY A 208 -1.82 22.18 16.61
N ILE A 209 -3.13 22.06 16.62
CA ILE A 209 -3.93 22.12 15.39
C ILE A 209 -3.94 23.57 14.93
N THR A 210 -3.31 23.85 13.79
CA THR A 210 -3.36 25.16 13.15
C THR A 210 -4.52 25.21 12.17
N TRP A 211 -5.02 26.44 11.89
CA TRP A 211 -6.08 26.64 10.90
C TRP A 211 -5.69 26.06 9.51
N GLU A 212 -4.47 26.28 9.09
CA GLU A 212 -3.96 25.77 7.82
C GLU A 212 -3.98 24.24 7.76
N ASN A 213 -3.51 23.57 8.84
CA ASN A 213 -3.51 22.11 8.93
C ASN A 213 -4.94 21.56 8.97
N LEU A 214 -5.84 22.22 9.70
CA LEU A 214 -7.25 21.83 9.77
C LEU A 214 -7.91 21.91 8.39
N VAL A 215 -7.81 23.06 7.71
CA VAL A 215 -8.43 23.26 6.40
C VAL A 215 -7.83 22.33 5.35
N SER A 216 -6.50 22.26 5.25
CA SER A 216 -5.85 21.43 4.23
C SER A 216 -6.02 19.93 4.49
N GLY A 217 -6.05 19.52 5.77
CA GLY A 217 -6.35 18.14 6.14
C GLY A 217 -7.80 17.75 5.82
N SER A 218 -8.76 18.62 6.17
CA SER A 218 -10.19 18.39 5.87
C SER A 218 -10.47 18.35 4.37
N GLN A 219 -9.88 19.25 3.58
CA GLN A 219 -10.00 19.20 2.12
C GLN A 219 -9.48 17.89 1.53
N ARG A 220 -8.40 17.36 2.09
CA ARG A 220 -7.86 16.08 1.66
C ARG A 220 -8.78 14.92 2.04
N ILE A 221 -9.38 14.95 3.22
CA ILE A 221 -10.37 13.96 3.65
C ILE A 221 -11.60 13.98 2.72
N LEU A 222 -12.11 15.18 2.39
CA LEU A 222 -13.23 15.34 1.45
C LEU A 222 -12.89 14.80 0.05
N TRP A 223 -11.67 15.03 -0.46
CA TRP A 223 -11.22 14.47 -1.72
C TRP A 223 -11.19 12.94 -1.69
N GLY A 224 -10.74 12.36 -0.58
CA GLY A 224 -10.80 10.91 -0.34
C GLY A 224 -12.22 10.38 -0.31
N ALA A 225 -13.12 11.08 0.40
CA ALA A 225 -14.54 10.73 0.49
C ALA A 225 -15.21 10.75 -0.89
N ALA A 226 -14.93 11.76 -1.73
CA ALA A 226 -15.47 11.83 -3.08
C ALA A 226 -15.02 10.63 -3.94
N LYS A 227 -13.74 10.25 -3.90
CA LYS A 227 -13.26 9.05 -4.60
C LYS A 227 -13.96 7.79 -4.14
N LYS A 228 -14.11 7.61 -2.83
CA LYS A 228 -14.76 6.43 -2.24
C LYS A 228 -16.24 6.39 -2.59
N LEU A 229 -16.99 7.44 -2.23
CA LEU A 229 -18.46 7.43 -2.26
C LEU A 229 -19.04 7.65 -3.67
N ILE A 230 -18.39 8.45 -4.52
CA ILE A 230 -18.91 8.73 -5.87
C ILE A 230 -18.47 7.64 -6.86
N VAL A 231 -17.24 7.12 -6.73
CA VAL A 231 -16.68 6.21 -7.72
C VAL A 231 -16.62 4.77 -7.19
N ALA A 232 -15.83 4.53 -6.14
CA ALA A 232 -15.51 3.16 -5.73
C ALA A 232 -16.77 2.36 -5.33
N ASP A 233 -17.62 2.95 -4.50
CA ASP A 233 -18.82 2.27 -4.01
C ASP A 233 -19.87 2.11 -5.11
N ARG A 234 -19.95 3.06 -6.05
CA ARG A 234 -20.90 3.01 -7.17
C ARG A 234 -20.59 1.86 -8.15
N VAL A 235 -19.32 1.66 -8.51
CA VAL A 235 -18.95 0.60 -9.44
C VAL A 235 -18.91 -0.79 -8.81
N ASN A 236 -18.97 -0.88 -7.48
CA ASN A 236 -18.80 -2.13 -6.74
C ASN A 236 -19.80 -3.22 -7.14
N LEU A 237 -21.07 -2.86 -7.37
CA LEU A 237 -22.11 -3.84 -7.70
C LEU A 237 -21.82 -4.54 -9.03
N LEU A 238 -21.53 -3.77 -10.08
CA LEU A 238 -21.16 -4.33 -11.39
C LEU A 238 -19.94 -5.24 -11.29
N VAL A 239 -18.88 -4.75 -10.63
CA VAL A 239 -17.64 -5.53 -10.45
C VAL A 239 -17.95 -6.84 -9.72
N LYS A 240 -18.68 -6.78 -8.60
CA LYS A 240 -19.06 -7.97 -7.83
C LYS A 240 -19.86 -8.97 -8.68
N THR A 241 -20.85 -8.49 -9.43
CA THR A 241 -21.71 -9.31 -10.30
C THR A 241 -20.88 -10.05 -11.35
N VAL A 242 -20.03 -9.33 -12.08
CA VAL A 242 -19.24 -9.94 -13.16
C VAL A 242 -18.19 -10.92 -12.63
N PHE A 243 -17.48 -10.57 -11.55
CA PHE A 243 -16.46 -11.46 -10.98
C PHE A 243 -17.07 -12.72 -10.33
N ALA A 244 -18.27 -12.64 -9.78
CA ALA A 244 -18.95 -13.80 -9.18
C ALA A 244 -19.49 -14.80 -10.22
N SER A 245 -19.82 -14.34 -11.44
CA SER A 245 -20.45 -15.16 -12.49
C SER A 245 -19.78 -14.95 -13.84
N TYR A 246 -18.46 -14.80 -13.85
CA TYR A 246 -17.68 -14.45 -15.06
C TYR A 246 -17.90 -15.41 -16.22
N GLU A 247 -18.28 -16.65 -15.96
CA GLU A 247 -18.57 -17.67 -16.97
C GLU A 247 -19.79 -17.33 -17.85
N SER A 248 -20.66 -16.47 -17.36
CA SER A 248 -21.88 -16.03 -18.08
C SER A 248 -21.64 -14.86 -19.03
N TYR A 249 -20.43 -14.27 -19.03
CA TYR A 249 -20.15 -13.04 -19.77
C TYR A 249 -19.08 -13.24 -20.83
N ASP A 250 -19.14 -12.44 -21.90
CA ASP A 250 -18.10 -12.36 -22.93
C ASP A 250 -16.86 -11.60 -22.46
N GLY A 251 -15.79 -11.67 -23.26
CA GLY A 251 -14.53 -11.01 -22.94
C GLY A 251 -14.61 -9.49 -22.89
N GLY A 252 -15.59 -8.88 -23.59
CA GLY A 252 -15.83 -7.43 -23.55
C GLY A 252 -16.32 -6.97 -22.17
N ILE A 253 -17.31 -7.67 -21.60
CA ILE A 253 -17.81 -7.40 -20.24
C ILE A 253 -16.73 -7.68 -19.19
N ILE A 254 -15.93 -8.73 -19.36
CA ILE A 254 -14.79 -9.00 -18.48
C ILE A 254 -13.74 -7.89 -18.56
N ALA A 255 -13.46 -7.35 -19.75
CA ALA A 255 -12.58 -6.21 -19.94
C ALA A 255 -13.10 -4.97 -19.21
N LEU A 256 -14.39 -4.65 -19.37
CA LEU A 256 -15.05 -3.55 -18.66
C LEU A 256 -14.93 -3.72 -17.14
N ALA A 257 -15.23 -4.92 -16.63
CA ALA A 257 -15.15 -5.21 -15.21
C ALA A 257 -13.70 -5.09 -14.67
N ALA A 258 -12.69 -5.51 -15.43
CA ALA A 258 -11.27 -5.36 -15.06
C ALA A 258 -10.85 -3.88 -14.98
N VAL A 259 -11.28 -3.06 -15.94
CA VAL A 259 -11.04 -1.60 -15.93
C VAL A 259 -11.73 -0.95 -14.75
N LEU A 260 -13.04 -1.22 -14.56
CA LEU A 260 -13.81 -0.63 -13.46
C LEU A 260 -13.30 -1.10 -12.10
N TYR A 261 -12.87 -2.36 -11.96
CA TYR A 261 -12.25 -2.84 -10.74
C TYR A 261 -10.93 -2.10 -10.42
N THR A 262 -10.08 -1.88 -11.41
CA THR A 262 -8.83 -1.13 -11.23
C THR A 262 -9.11 0.30 -10.77
N ILE A 263 -10.13 0.94 -11.34
CA ILE A 263 -10.58 2.29 -10.93
C ILE A 263 -11.17 2.25 -9.52
N GLN A 264 -12.01 1.26 -9.22
CA GLN A 264 -12.57 1.03 -7.90
C GLN A 264 -11.47 0.90 -6.85
N LEU A 265 -10.52 -0.02 -7.07
CA LEU A 265 -9.40 -0.26 -6.16
C LEU A 265 -8.56 1.00 -5.93
N TYR A 266 -8.28 1.76 -7.00
CA TYR A 266 -7.58 3.03 -6.88
C TYR A 266 -8.36 4.06 -6.06
N CYS A 267 -9.64 4.25 -6.37
CA CYS A 267 -10.46 5.25 -5.69
C CYS A 267 -10.72 4.89 -4.23
N ASP A 268 -10.95 3.62 -3.93
CA ASP A 268 -11.12 3.12 -2.57
C ASP A 268 -9.85 3.30 -1.74
N PHE A 269 -8.75 2.70 -2.20
CA PHE A 269 -7.51 2.69 -1.43
C PHE A 269 -6.83 4.07 -1.39
N SER A 270 -6.75 4.81 -2.50
CA SER A 270 -6.20 6.17 -2.46
C SER A 270 -7.12 7.15 -1.72
N GLY A 271 -8.43 6.90 -1.71
CA GLY A 271 -9.41 7.65 -0.91
C GLY A 271 -9.17 7.46 0.59
N THR A 272 -9.00 6.22 1.00
CA THR A 272 -8.61 5.86 2.37
C THR A 272 -7.26 6.49 2.76
N MET A 273 -6.26 6.47 1.86
CA MET A 273 -4.98 7.14 2.11
C MET A 273 -5.14 8.66 2.27
N ASP A 274 -6.03 9.29 1.50
CA ASP A 274 -6.31 10.72 1.67
C ASP A 274 -6.95 11.05 3.01
N PHE A 275 -7.84 10.17 3.51
CA PHE A 275 -8.37 10.29 4.87
C PHE A 275 -7.25 10.20 5.92
N VAL A 276 -6.39 9.17 5.82
CA VAL A 276 -5.32 8.91 6.78
C VAL A 276 -4.30 10.05 6.80
N VAL A 277 -3.81 10.45 5.63
CA VAL A 277 -2.81 11.54 5.51
C VAL A 277 -3.42 12.89 5.88
N GLY A 278 -4.69 13.13 5.50
CA GLY A 278 -5.44 14.33 5.88
C GLY A 278 -5.61 14.44 7.39
N THR A 279 -6.00 13.35 8.05
CA THR A 279 -6.12 13.28 9.51
C THR A 279 -4.77 13.48 10.19
N GLY A 280 -3.71 12.80 9.71
CA GLY A 280 -2.35 13.04 10.22
C GLY A 280 -1.97 14.52 10.15
N ARG A 281 -2.29 15.18 9.02
CA ARG A 281 -2.01 16.60 8.82
C ARG A 281 -2.75 17.50 9.82
N ILE A 282 -4.00 17.21 10.14
CA ILE A 282 -4.76 17.95 11.16
C ILE A 282 -3.98 17.98 12.49
N PHE A 283 -3.43 16.85 12.91
CA PHE A 283 -2.63 16.74 14.14
C PHE A 283 -1.16 17.17 13.97
N GLY A 284 -0.78 17.76 12.83
CA GLY A 284 0.60 18.21 12.57
C GLY A 284 1.57 17.07 12.27
N VAL A 285 1.07 15.87 11.96
CA VAL A 285 1.86 14.69 11.61
C VAL A 285 1.86 14.50 10.09
N ARG A 286 3.03 14.55 9.46
CA ARG A 286 3.20 14.28 8.04
C ARG A 286 3.40 12.80 7.81
N LEU A 287 2.39 12.15 7.23
CA LEU A 287 2.47 10.75 6.83
C LEU A 287 2.95 10.63 5.38
N PRO A 288 3.67 9.54 5.03
CA PRO A 288 4.14 9.33 3.67
C PRO A 288 3.00 9.07 2.69
N GLU A 289 3.20 9.49 1.43
CA GLU A 289 2.25 9.24 0.35
C GLU A 289 2.31 7.79 -0.12
N ASN A 290 1.15 7.23 -0.44
CA ASN A 290 1.04 5.87 -0.97
C ASN A 290 0.77 5.83 -2.48
N PHE A 291 0.33 6.94 -3.06
CA PHE A 291 0.00 7.04 -4.48
C PHE A 291 0.57 8.33 -5.09
N ARG A 292 1.13 8.19 -6.30
CA ARG A 292 1.64 9.32 -7.09
C ARG A 292 1.30 9.12 -8.57
N GLN A 293 0.08 9.48 -8.97
CA GLN A 293 -0.45 9.39 -10.34
C GLN A 293 -0.06 8.07 -11.06
N PRO A 294 -0.44 6.89 -10.55
CA PRO A 294 0.09 5.61 -11.05
C PRO A 294 -0.30 5.32 -12.50
N PHE A 295 -1.45 5.81 -12.96
CA PHE A 295 -1.92 5.58 -14.33
C PHE A 295 -1.16 6.37 -15.41
N PHE A 296 -0.27 7.28 -15.02
CA PHE A 296 0.66 7.97 -15.92
C PHE A 296 1.99 7.23 -16.10
N SER A 297 2.10 6.00 -15.61
CA SER A 297 3.31 5.18 -15.72
C SER A 297 3.49 4.63 -17.14
N ARG A 298 4.74 4.61 -17.61
CA ARG A 298 5.13 4.09 -18.94
C ARG A 298 5.62 2.65 -18.88
N THR A 299 5.94 2.15 -17.68
CA THR A 299 6.41 0.78 -17.45
C THR A 299 5.77 0.16 -16.22
N ALA A 300 5.74 -1.17 -16.17
CA ALA A 300 5.27 -1.91 -15.01
C ALA A 300 6.07 -1.57 -13.72
N SER A 301 7.38 -1.43 -13.83
CA SER A 301 8.23 -1.03 -12.69
C SER A 301 7.91 0.37 -12.20
N GLU A 302 7.66 1.33 -13.11
CA GLU A 302 7.27 2.69 -12.74
C GLU A 302 5.89 2.71 -12.08
N PHE A 303 4.93 1.89 -12.56
CA PHE A 303 3.62 1.76 -11.94
C PHE A 303 3.75 1.42 -10.45
N TRP A 304 4.54 0.41 -10.10
CA TRP A 304 4.75 0.00 -8.71
C TRP A 304 5.60 0.97 -7.87
N GLN A 305 6.32 1.90 -8.48
CA GLN A 305 6.97 3.01 -7.78
C GLN A 305 5.98 4.13 -7.44
N ARG A 306 4.79 4.13 -8.06
CA ARG A 306 3.73 5.13 -7.91
C ARG A 306 2.48 4.59 -7.24
N TRP A 307 2.33 3.27 -7.14
CA TRP A 307 1.23 2.53 -6.52
C TRP A 307 1.69 1.86 -5.23
N HIS A 308 0.92 2.03 -4.14
CA HIS A 308 1.22 1.46 -2.82
C HIS A 308 2.69 1.62 -2.41
N ILE A 309 3.18 2.86 -2.50
CA ILE A 309 4.60 3.24 -2.42
C ILE A 309 5.26 2.73 -1.14
N THR A 310 4.55 2.82 0.00
CA THR A 310 5.12 2.43 1.30
C THR A 310 5.31 0.92 1.43
N LEU A 311 4.43 0.10 0.82
CA LEU A 311 4.61 -1.36 0.74
C LEU A 311 5.77 -1.70 -0.20
N GLY A 312 5.81 -1.10 -1.40
CA GLY A 312 6.88 -1.31 -2.38
C GLY A 312 8.25 -0.97 -1.80
N THR A 313 8.39 0.17 -1.10
CA THR A 313 9.64 0.56 -0.44
C THR A 313 9.96 -0.36 0.74
N TRP A 314 8.94 -0.89 1.46
CA TRP A 314 9.16 -1.86 2.52
C TRP A 314 9.80 -3.15 1.95
N PHE A 315 9.21 -3.74 0.91
CA PHE A 315 9.76 -4.94 0.27
C PHE A 315 11.14 -4.70 -0.32
N ARG A 316 11.38 -3.53 -0.93
CA ARG A 316 12.70 -3.15 -1.43
C ARG A 316 13.75 -3.16 -0.31
N ASP A 317 13.47 -2.50 0.81
CA ASP A 317 14.44 -2.24 1.87
C ASP A 317 14.67 -3.45 2.77
N TYR A 318 13.63 -4.28 3.02
CA TYR A 318 13.69 -5.38 3.97
C TYR A 318 13.70 -6.77 3.33
N VAL A 319 13.41 -6.90 2.03
CA VAL A 319 13.47 -8.18 1.30
C VAL A 319 14.45 -8.09 0.13
N PHE A 320 14.24 -7.19 -0.83
CA PHE A 320 15.05 -7.14 -2.04
C PHE A 320 16.54 -6.94 -1.75
N TYR A 321 16.90 -5.88 -1.04
CA TYR A 321 18.32 -5.61 -0.74
C TYR A 321 18.98 -6.70 0.11
N PRO A 322 18.39 -7.20 1.22
CA PRO A 322 18.99 -8.29 1.97
C PRO A 322 19.23 -9.56 1.14
N VAL A 323 18.27 -9.93 0.29
CA VAL A 323 18.39 -11.11 -0.59
C VAL A 323 19.47 -10.87 -1.65
N SER A 324 19.42 -9.75 -2.37
CA SER A 324 20.39 -9.39 -3.42
C SER A 324 21.83 -9.30 -2.92
N LEU A 325 22.01 -8.82 -1.69
CA LEU A 325 23.33 -8.68 -1.06
C LEU A 325 23.80 -9.95 -0.34
N SER A 326 23.01 -11.00 -0.33
CA SER A 326 23.37 -12.28 0.28
C SER A 326 24.52 -12.97 -0.47
N LYS A 327 25.33 -13.75 0.23
CA LYS A 327 26.46 -14.47 -0.37
C LYS A 327 26.04 -15.40 -1.54
N PRO A 328 24.94 -16.19 -1.46
CA PRO A 328 24.49 -17.02 -2.58
C PRO A 328 24.17 -16.19 -3.84
N VAL A 329 23.40 -15.09 -3.68
CA VAL A 329 22.99 -14.28 -4.84
C VAL A 329 24.18 -13.51 -5.44
N LYS A 330 25.13 -13.05 -4.63
CA LYS A 330 26.38 -12.46 -5.14
C LYS A 330 27.20 -13.48 -5.97
N ARG A 331 27.30 -14.72 -5.52
CA ARG A 331 27.96 -15.80 -6.29
C ARG A 331 27.22 -16.06 -7.61
N LEU A 332 25.88 -16.15 -7.53
CA LEU A 332 25.03 -16.32 -8.72
C LEU A 332 25.24 -15.15 -9.71
N THR A 333 25.33 -13.91 -9.22
CA THR A 333 25.58 -12.73 -10.06
C THR A 333 26.92 -12.83 -10.77
N THR A 334 27.98 -13.29 -10.09
CA THR A 334 29.30 -13.50 -10.71
C THR A 334 29.22 -14.57 -11.81
N SER A 335 28.63 -15.74 -11.51
CA SER A 335 28.47 -16.81 -12.50
C SER A 335 27.60 -16.38 -13.69
N ALA A 336 26.49 -15.66 -13.42
CA ALA A 336 25.62 -15.17 -14.47
C ALA A 336 26.32 -14.12 -15.37
N ARG A 337 27.22 -13.29 -14.83
CA ARG A 337 28.03 -12.37 -15.63
C ARG A 337 28.99 -13.12 -16.58
N HIS A 338 29.57 -14.21 -16.12
CA HIS A 338 30.43 -15.04 -16.99
C HIS A 338 29.64 -15.69 -18.14
N LEU A 339 28.39 -16.11 -17.89
CA LEU A 339 27.56 -16.79 -18.90
C LEU A 339 26.81 -15.82 -19.84
N LEU A 340 26.25 -14.74 -19.31
CA LEU A 340 25.33 -13.85 -20.02
C LEU A 340 25.91 -12.43 -20.24
N GLY A 341 27.17 -12.22 -19.83
CA GLY A 341 27.82 -10.92 -19.94
C GLY A 341 27.39 -9.91 -18.84
N ASN A 342 28.08 -8.77 -18.84
CA ASN A 342 27.94 -7.75 -17.77
C ASN A 342 26.57 -7.05 -17.77
N ARG A 343 25.83 -7.09 -18.87
CA ARG A 343 24.52 -6.43 -19.00
C ARG A 343 23.39 -7.35 -18.55
N MET A 344 23.35 -8.59 -19.03
CA MET A 344 22.26 -9.54 -18.78
C MET A 344 22.46 -10.36 -17.51
N GLY A 345 23.71 -10.65 -17.12
CA GLY A 345 24.01 -11.44 -15.92
C GLY A 345 23.41 -10.87 -14.63
N PRO A 346 23.55 -9.57 -14.31
CA PRO A 346 22.90 -8.96 -13.15
C PRO A 346 21.36 -9.02 -13.20
N VAL A 347 20.76 -8.87 -14.39
CA VAL A 347 19.30 -8.99 -14.58
C VAL A 347 18.85 -10.40 -14.23
N ALA A 348 19.53 -11.44 -14.73
CA ALA A 348 19.23 -12.83 -14.42
C ALA A 348 19.32 -13.11 -12.91
N ALA A 349 20.40 -12.70 -12.27
CA ALA A 349 20.62 -12.92 -10.85
C ALA A 349 19.62 -12.16 -9.95
N SER A 350 19.16 -10.97 -10.37
CA SER A 350 18.17 -10.18 -9.65
C SER A 350 16.81 -10.89 -9.55
N GLY A 351 16.53 -11.84 -10.46
CA GLY A 351 15.32 -12.65 -10.44
C GLY A 351 15.04 -13.33 -9.11
N VAL A 352 16.08 -13.79 -8.39
CA VAL A 352 15.91 -14.42 -7.08
C VAL A 352 15.32 -13.43 -6.06
N ALA A 353 15.83 -12.20 -6.01
CA ALA A 353 15.34 -11.19 -5.10
C ALA A 353 13.97 -10.65 -5.53
N LEU A 354 13.73 -10.47 -6.83
CA LEU A 354 12.44 -10.07 -7.38
C LEU A 354 11.36 -11.13 -7.09
N LEU A 355 11.67 -12.42 -7.26
CA LEU A 355 10.76 -13.51 -6.96
C LEU A 355 10.38 -13.51 -5.47
N ALA A 356 11.36 -13.34 -4.57
CA ALA A 356 11.11 -13.24 -3.14
C ALA A 356 10.21 -12.05 -2.79
N VAL A 357 10.39 -10.90 -3.44
CA VAL A 357 9.54 -9.71 -3.27
C VAL A 357 8.12 -9.98 -3.75
N TRP A 358 7.95 -10.49 -4.96
CA TRP A 358 6.63 -10.62 -5.56
C TRP A 358 5.80 -11.76 -4.96
N LEU A 359 6.42 -12.90 -4.62
CA LEU A 359 5.75 -13.95 -3.86
C LEU A 359 5.40 -13.48 -2.44
N GLY A 360 6.32 -12.78 -1.77
CA GLY A 360 6.05 -12.18 -0.47
C GLY A 360 4.93 -11.14 -0.51
N ASN A 361 4.87 -10.32 -1.57
CA ASN A 361 3.80 -9.36 -1.79
C ASN A 361 2.45 -10.05 -2.02
N GLY A 362 2.39 -11.03 -2.92
CA GLY A 362 1.18 -11.80 -3.15
C GLY A 362 0.67 -12.49 -1.88
N LEU A 363 1.55 -13.19 -1.16
CA LEU A 363 1.21 -13.81 0.12
C LEU A 363 0.78 -12.79 1.18
N TRP A 364 1.37 -11.60 1.23
CA TRP A 364 0.94 -10.54 2.16
C TRP A 364 -0.51 -10.12 1.92
N HIS A 365 -0.97 -10.09 0.68
CA HIS A 365 -2.35 -9.76 0.33
C HIS A 365 -3.34 -10.84 0.78
N GLY A 366 -3.01 -12.13 0.66
CA GLY A 366 -3.96 -13.15 1.08
C GLY A 366 -3.50 -14.59 0.87
N ALA A 367 -4.30 -15.51 1.41
CA ALA A 367 -4.09 -16.95 1.38
C ALA A 367 -4.91 -17.60 0.23
N GLY A 368 -4.78 -17.08 -1.00
CA GLY A 368 -5.48 -17.63 -2.16
C GLY A 368 -4.55 -17.84 -3.35
N GLY A 369 -4.92 -18.77 -4.24
CA GLY A 369 -4.14 -19.07 -5.45
C GLY A 369 -4.00 -17.87 -6.39
N GLN A 370 -5.00 -16.97 -6.41
CA GLN A 370 -4.97 -15.73 -7.18
C GLN A 370 -3.84 -14.80 -6.73
N TYR A 371 -3.51 -14.75 -5.44
CA TYR A 371 -2.43 -13.89 -4.92
C TYR A 371 -1.05 -14.44 -5.25
N VAL A 372 -0.90 -15.76 -5.28
CA VAL A 372 0.33 -16.40 -5.77
C VAL A 372 0.49 -16.14 -7.27
N LEU A 373 -0.58 -16.29 -8.05
CA LEU A 373 -0.58 -16.03 -9.49
C LEU A 373 -0.30 -14.55 -9.78
N PHE A 374 -0.87 -13.62 -9.01
CA PHE A 374 -0.58 -12.19 -9.07
C PHE A 374 0.91 -11.89 -8.83
N GLY A 375 1.50 -12.49 -7.79
CA GLY A 375 2.94 -12.36 -7.53
C GLY A 375 3.80 -12.89 -8.67
N LEU A 376 3.47 -14.07 -9.21
CA LEU A 376 4.19 -14.65 -10.35
C LEU A 376 4.01 -13.83 -11.64
N PHE A 377 2.82 -13.30 -11.89
CA PHE A 377 2.53 -12.42 -13.03
C PHE A 377 3.44 -11.17 -13.00
N TRP A 378 3.46 -10.43 -11.89
CA TRP A 378 4.26 -9.22 -11.78
C TRP A 378 5.76 -9.50 -11.76
N PHE A 379 6.19 -10.58 -11.08
CA PHE A 379 7.56 -11.06 -11.19
C PHE A 379 7.97 -11.27 -12.65
N THR A 380 7.17 -12.03 -13.41
CA THR A 380 7.46 -12.38 -14.79
C THR A 380 7.53 -11.14 -15.68
N ILE A 381 6.55 -10.24 -15.60
CA ILE A 381 6.50 -9.00 -16.39
C ILE A 381 7.71 -8.12 -16.12
N ILE A 382 8.07 -7.91 -14.84
CA ILE A 382 9.16 -7.01 -14.48
C ILE A 382 10.53 -7.64 -14.80
N TRP A 383 10.69 -8.92 -14.49
CA TRP A 383 11.95 -9.62 -14.73
C TRP A 383 12.25 -9.80 -16.22
N LEU A 384 11.27 -10.26 -17.02
CA LEU A 384 11.41 -10.37 -18.48
C LEU A 384 11.56 -8.99 -19.13
N GLY A 385 10.87 -7.97 -18.63
CA GLY A 385 11.06 -6.58 -19.07
C GLY A 385 12.51 -6.11 -18.93
N GLY A 386 13.22 -6.55 -17.90
CA GLY A 386 14.64 -6.26 -17.70
C GLY A 386 15.54 -6.85 -18.82
N PHE A 387 15.19 -8.01 -19.38
CA PHE A 387 15.87 -8.58 -20.55
C PHE A 387 15.43 -7.94 -21.86
N ALA A 388 14.14 -7.64 -21.97
CA ALA A 388 13.56 -7.07 -23.20
C ALA A 388 14.02 -5.64 -23.47
N GLU A 389 14.21 -4.81 -22.43
CA GLU A 389 14.54 -3.38 -22.58
C GLU A 389 15.84 -3.14 -23.37
N PRO A 390 16.97 -3.83 -23.11
CA PRO A 390 18.17 -3.64 -23.91
C PRO A 390 18.02 -4.06 -25.39
N ILE A 391 17.23 -5.11 -25.64
CA ILE A 391 16.92 -5.58 -26.99
C ILE A 391 16.03 -4.58 -27.71
N ALA A 392 14.96 -4.16 -27.05
CA ALA A 392 14.05 -3.16 -27.60
C ALA A 392 14.76 -1.85 -27.91
N GLN A 393 15.65 -1.38 -27.04
CA GLN A 393 16.45 -0.19 -27.28
C GLN A 393 17.26 -0.29 -28.57
N SER A 394 17.97 -1.42 -28.80
CA SER A 394 18.75 -1.64 -30.03
C SER A 394 17.87 -1.67 -31.29
N ILE A 395 16.65 -2.23 -31.19
CA ILE A 395 15.69 -2.26 -32.31
C ILE A 395 15.19 -0.82 -32.60
N TYR A 396 14.83 -0.05 -31.59
CA TYR A 396 14.35 1.33 -31.77
C TYR A 396 15.43 2.24 -32.38
N GLU A 397 16.67 2.11 -31.92
CA GLU A 397 17.81 2.84 -32.51
C GLU A 397 18.00 2.49 -33.98
N ARG A 398 17.91 1.20 -34.39
CA ARG A 398 18.02 0.76 -35.78
C ARG A 398 16.87 1.23 -36.67
N LEU A 399 15.65 1.32 -36.08
CA LEU A 399 14.45 1.75 -36.80
C LEU A 399 14.25 3.27 -36.79
N GLY A 400 15.12 4.03 -36.12
CA GLY A 400 15.00 5.47 -35.99
C GLY A 400 13.77 5.92 -35.22
N ILE A 401 13.25 5.08 -34.28
CA ILE A 401 12.04 5.38 -33.49
C ILE A 401 12.41 6.33 -32.36
N ASP A 402 11.87 7.55 -32.43
CA ASP A 402 11.99 8.52 -31.34
C ASP A 402 11.09 8.13 -30.14
N ARG A 403 11.73 7.67 -29.07
CA ARG A 403 11.06 7.28 -27.82
C ARG A 403 10.48 8.47 -27.05
N SER A 404 10.83 9.70 -27.40
CA SER A 404 10.27 10.91 -26.81
C SER A 404 8.99 11.37 -27.52
N ALA A 405 8.74 10.88 -28.75
CA ALA A 405 7.59 11.21 -29.56
C ALA A 405 6.27 10.84 -28.89
N LEU A 406 5.26 11.69 -29.05
CA LEU A 406 3.94 11.51 -28.43
C LEU A 406 3.28 10.14 -28.74
N PRO A 407 3.29 9.64 -29.99
CA PRO A 407 2.70 8.32 -30.31
C PRO A 407 3.37 7.18 -29.55
N TYR A 408 4.71 7.20 -29.44
CA TYR A 408 5.43 6.18 -28.70
C TYR A 408 5.13 6.23 -27.19
N ARG A 409 5.06 7.44 -26.63
CA ARG A 409 4.67 7.62 -25.22
C ARG A 409 3.24 7.15 -24.96
N ALA A 410 2.30 7.46 -25.85
CA ALA A 410 0.91 6.98 -25.78
C ALA A 410 0.85 5.44 -25.80
N PHE A 411 1.61 4.81 -26.71
CA PHE A 411 1.75 3.35 -26.75
C PHE A 411 2.29 2.77 -25.43
N GLN A 412 3.33 3.39 -24.84
CA GLN A 412 3.87 2.95 -23.54
C GLN A 412 2.82 2.99 -22.43
N HIS A 413 2.04 4.07 -22.35
CA HIS A 413 0.95 4.20 -21.38
C HIS A 413 -0.13 3.15 -21.61
N ALA A 414 -0.62 3.00 -22.86
CA ALA A 414 -1.66 2.03 -23.20
C ALA A 414 -1.22 0.59 -22.88
N ARG A 415 -0.02 0.20 -23.31
CA ARG A 415 0.56 -1.12 -22.99
C ARG A 415 0.63 -1.35 -21.47
N THR A 416 1.10 -0.36 -20.71
CA THR A 416 1.23 -0.48 -19.26
C THR A 416 -0.12 -0.62 -18.58
N LEU A 417 -1.13 0.14 -19.03
CA LEU A 417 -2.50 0.04 -18.52
C LEU A 417 -3.11 -1.34 -18.78
N VAL A 418 -2.93 -1.92 -19.99
CA VAL A 418 -3.41 -3.28 -20.30
C VAL A 418 -2.78 -4.29 -19.34
N VAL A 419 -1.47 -4.21 -19.10
CA VAL A 419 -0.78 -5.09 -18.14
C VAL A 419 -1.35 -4.90 -16.72
N VAL A 420 -1.61 -3.66 -16.30
CA VAL A 420 -2.21 -3.35 -14.99
C VAL A 420 -3.60 -3.96 -14.89
N PHE A 421 -4.47 -3.77 -15.88
CA PHE A 421 -5.84 -4.32 -15.86
C PHE A 421 -5.84 -5.85 -15.79
N CYS A 422 -4.92 -6.53 -16.48
CA CYS A 422 -4.74 -7.98 -16.36
C CYS A 422 -4.26 -8.37 -14.95
N GLY A 423 -3.31 -7.63 -14.38
CA GLY A 423 -2.82 -7.88 -13.03
C GLY A 423 -3.90 -7.71 -11.97
N GLU A 424 -4.69 -6.65 -12.05
CA GLU A 424 -5.78 -6.37 -11.10
C GLU A 424 -6.96 -7.33 -11.28
N LEU A 425 -7.23 -7.80 -12.51
CA LEU A 425 -8.19 -8.88 -12.76
C LEU A 425 -7.76 -10.16 -12.02
N ILE A 426 -6.50 -10.56 -12.13
CA ILE A 426 -5.96 -11.72 -11.40
C ILE A 426 -6.12 -11.52 -9.89
N PHE A 427 -5.81 -10.34 -9.39
CA PHE A 427 -5.88 -10.01 -7.97
C PHE A 427 -7.31 -10.15 -7.41
N ARG A 428 -8.33 -9.73 -8.16
CA ARG A 428 -9.73 -9.71 -7.73
C ARG A 428 -10.45 -11.05 -7.87
N ALA A 429 -9.97 -11.92 -8.74
CA ALA A 429 -10.64 -13.19 -9.05
C ALA A 429 -10.83 -14.06 -7.80
N ASP A 430 -11.85 -14.88 -7.81
CA ASP A 430 -12.11 -15.86 -6.74
C ASP A 430 -11.31 -17.15 -6.96
N GLY A 431 -10.01 -17.06 -6.71
CA GLY A 431 -9.06 -18.15 -6.88
C GLY A 431 -8.26 -18.11 -8.19
N GLY A 432 -7.17 -18.88 -8.21
CA GLY A 432 -6.26 -18.92 -9.37
C GLY A 432 -6.89 -19.45 -10.66
N TRP A 433 -7.78 -20.45 -10.56
CA TRP A 433 -8.46 -21.01 -11.72
C TRP A 433 -9.48 -20.03 -12.32
N ALA A 434 -10.23 -19.31 -11.47
CA ALA A 434 -11.12 -18.25 -11.93
C ALA A 434 -10.34 -17.14 -12.65
N ALA A 435 -9.19 -16.72 -12.11
CA ALA A 435 -8.33 -15.74 -12.77
C ALA A 435 -7.88 -16.19 -14.17
N LEU A 436 -7.44 -17.44 -14.32
CA LEU A 436 -7.06 -18.00 -15.62
C LEU A 436 -8.27 -18.13 -16.56
N GLY A 437 -9.44 -18.53 -16.04
CA GLY A 437 -10.69 -18.61 -16.78
C GLY A 437 -11.11 -17.24 -17.33
N MET A 438 -11.04 -16.20 -16.51
CA MET A 438 -11.33 -14.82 -16.93
C MET A 438 -10.35 -14.31 -17.99
N LEU A 439 -9.04 -14.56 -17.84
CA LEU A 439 -8.04 -14.21 -18.85
C LEU A 439 -8.27 -14.96 -20.16
N ARG A 440 -8.61 -16.25 -20.11
CA ARG A 440 -8.95 -17.03 -21.32
C ARG A 440 -10.15 -16.43 -22.05
N ARG A 441 -11.21 -16.02 -21.34
CA ARG A 441 -12.39 -15.39 -21.95
C ARG A 441 -12.07 -14.01 -22.49
N LEU A 442 -11.31 -13.21 -21.76
CA LEU A 442 -10.87 -11.87 -22.14
C LEU A 442 -10.19 -11.88 -23.51
N PHE A 443 -9.28 -12.83 -23.76
CA PHE A 443 -8.51 -12.88 -25.01
C PHE A 443 -9.09 -13.83 -26.06
N GLY A 444 -9.76 -14.91 -25.65
CA GLY A 444 -10.24 -15.95 -26.57
C GLY A 444 -11.73 -15.84 -26.96
N GLN A 445 -12.53 -15.09 -26.17
CA GLN A 445 -13.97 -14.95 -26.38
C GLN A 445 -14.39 -13.47 -26.33
N PHE A 446 -13.52 -12.58 -26.84
CA PHE A 446 -13.79 -11.14 -26.86
C PHE A 446 -14.93 -10.83 -27.84
N SER A 447 -15.96 -10.13 -27.34
CA SER A 447 -17.10 -9.68 -28.12
C SER A 447 -17.59 -8.35 -27.57
N LEU A 448 -18.19 -7.54 -28.42
CA LEU A 448 -18.87 -6.29 -28.04
C LEU A 448 -20.40 -6.44 -28.08
N ALA A 449 -20.92 -7.66 -28.29
CA ALA A 449 -22.35 -7.90 -28.41
C ALA A 449 -23.14 -7.48 -27.17
N SER A 450 -22.58 -7.76 -25.97
CA SER A 450 -23.21 -7.41 -24.69
C SER A 450 -23.28 -5.90 -24.41
N PHE A 451 -22.56 -5.08 -25.16
CA PHE A 451 -22.71 -3.61 -25.13
C PHE A 451 -23.87 -3.18 -26.04
N ALA A 452 -24.07 -3.84 -27.17
CA ALA A 452 -25.12 -3.51 -28.14
C ALA A 452 -26.50 -3.96 -27.67
N ASP A 453 -26.61 -5.11 -26.99
CA ASP A 453 -27.90 -5.69 -26.53
C ASP A 453 -28.38 -5.14 -25.18
N GLY A 454 -27.60 -4.20 -24.58
CA GLY A 454 -27.93 -3.57 -23.30
C GLY A 454 -27.65 -4.44 -22.07
N THR A 455 -26.99 -5.59 -22.20
CA THR A 455 -26.59 -6.44 -21.07
C THR A 455 -25.74 -5.65 -20.06
N MET A 456 -24.83 -4.78 -20.52
CA MET A 456 -23.99 -3.93 -19.68
C MET A 456 -24.82 -3.11 -18.66
N LEU A 457 -25.98 -2.58 -19.06
CA LEU A 457 -26.82 -1.74 -18.20
C LEU A 457 -27.65 -2.55 -17.17
N LYS A 458 -27.61 -3.89 -17.24
CA LYS A 458 -28.31 -4.80 -16.30
C LYS A 458 -27.38 -5.35 -15.21
N LEU A 459 -26.11 -4.95 -15.22
CA LEU A 459 -25.08 -5.48 -14.29
C LEU A 459 -25.00 -4.70 -12.96
N GLY A 460 -25.95 -3.82 -12.69
CA GLY A 460 -26.03 -3.05 -11.45
C GLY A 460 -25.56 -1.60 -11.57
N MET A 461 -25.37 -1.12 -12.80
CA MET A 461 -25.15 0.29 -13.13
C MET A 461 -26.01 0.67 -14.32
N ASP A 462 -26.72 1.79 -14.20
CA ASP A 462 -27.49 2.38 -15.29
C ASP A 462 -26.69 3.43 -16.07
N GLY A 463 -27.33 4.07 -17.07
CA GLY A 463 -26.68 5.12 -17.88
C GLY A 463 -26.25 6.34 -17.07
N ALA A 464 -26.99 6.71 -16.02
CA ALA A 464 -26.65 7.84 -15.15
C ALA A 464 -25.44 7.50 -14.27
N ASP A 465 -25.34 6.25 -13.78
CA ASP A 465 -24.19 5.76 -13.03
C ASP A 465 -22.91 5.80 -13.87
N PHE A 466 -22.99 5.30 -15.12
CA PHE A 466 -21.85 5.37 -16.05
C PHE A 466 -21.44 6.80 -16.36
N ALA A 467 -22.40 7.71 -16.56
CA ALA A 467 -22.11 9.12 -16.79
C ALA A 467 -21.45 9.77 -15.57
N CYS A 468 -21.98 9.52 -14.37
CA CYS A 468 -21.41 10.03 -13.11
C CYS A 468 -19.96 9.55 -12.91
N VAL A 469 -19.72 8.25 -13.07
CA VAL A 469 -18.37 7.67 -12.96
C VAL A 469 -17.45 8.21 -14.05
N GLY A 470 -17.92 8.33 -15.29
CA GLY A 470 -17.15 8.89 -16.39
C GLY A 470 -16.71 10.34 -16.14
N ILE A 471 -17.61 11.19 -15.64
CA ILE A 471 -17.28 12.57 -15.27
C ILE A 471 -16.25 12.58 -14.12
N ALA A 472 -16.45 11.76 -13.09
CA ALA A 472 -15.53 11.69 -11.96
C ALA A 472 -14.12 11.22 -12.40
N ILE A 473 -14.03 10.23 -13.30
CA ILE A 473 -12.75 9.77 -13.89
C ILE A 473 -12.10 10.91 -14.69
N ALA A 474 -12.87 11.66 -15.49
CA ALA A 474 -12.33 12.80 -16.22
C ALA A 474 -11.76 13.88 -15.28
N VAL A 475 -12.44 14.17 -14.17
CA VAL A 475 -11.93 15.09 -13.12
C VAL A 475 -10.64 14.55 -12.49
N LEU A 476 -10.62 13.26 -12.13
CA LEU A 476 -9.42 12.60 -11.56
C LEU A 476 -8.24 12.64 -12.55
N PHE A 477 -8.51 12.42 -13.84
CA PHE A 477 -7.49 12.48 -14.88
C PHE A 477 -6.93 13.89 -15.04
N VAL A 478 -7.78 14.93 -15.10
CA VAL A 478 -7.35 16.33 -15.21
C VAL A 478 -6.51 16.73 -13.99
N VAL A 479 -6.99 16.44 -12.78
CA VAL A 479 -6.24 16.70 -11.54
C VAL A 479 -4.91 15.95 -11.53
N GLY A 480 -4.91 14.69 -11.97
CA GLY A 480 -3.70 13.88 -12.12
C GLY A 480 -2.70 14.48 -13.10
N LEU A 481 -3.17 14.94 -14.26
CA LEU A 481 -2.34 15.58 -15.29
C LEU A 481 -1.71 16.88 -14.79
N LEU A 482 -2.48 17.72 -14.08
CA LEU A 482 -1.96 18.95 -13.49
C LEU A 482 -0.88 18.67 -12.46
N ARG A 483 -1.07 17.66 -11.60
CA ARG A 483 -0.07 17.23 -10.62
C ARG A 483 1.18 16.64 -11.26
N GLU A 484 1.04 15.85 -12.32
CA GLU A 484 2.17 15.25 -13.06
C GLU A 484 3.01 16.34 -13.71
N ARG A 485 2.37 17.34 -14.36
CA ARG A 485 3.06 18.49 -14.95
C ARG A 485 3.80 19.33 -13.90
N ALA A 486 3.20 19.55 -12.74
CA ALA A 486 3.83 20.30 -11.66
C ALA A 486 5.08 19.61 -11.08
N GLN A 487 5.15 18.27 -11.15
CA GLN A 487 6.32 17.50 -10.66
C GLN A 487 7.48 17.44 -11.67
N HIS A 488 7.19 17.58 -12.96
CA HIS A 488 8.21 17.57 -14.01
C HIS A 488 8.82 18.96 -14.29
N ASP A 489 8.41 20.00 -13.55
CA ASP A 489 9.03 21.30 -13.65
C ASP A 489 10.40 21.31 -12.94
N PRO A 490 11.54 21.51 -13.67
CA PRO A 490 12.89 21.46 -13.08
C PRO A 490 13.11 22.46 -11.96
N ALA A 491 12.36 23.56 -11.97
CA ALA A 491 12.45 24.61 -10.95
C ALA A 491 11.80 24.21 -9.61
N ALA A 492 10.88 23.22 -9.61
CA ALA A 492 10.29 22.69 -8.38
C ALA A 492 11.21 21.70 -7.65
N SER A 493 12.20 21.12 -8.35
CA SER A 493 13.15 20.17 -7.79
C SER A 493 14.35 20.80 -7.05
N ALA A 494 14.53 22.11 -7.18
CA ALA A 494 15.67 22.84 -6.61
C ALA A 494 15.47 23.32 -5.15
N THR A 495 14.34 23.03 -4.51
CA THR A 495 14.07 23.43 -3.13
C THR A 495 14.63 22.39 -2.14
N PRO A 496 15.44 22.77 -1.14
CA PRO A 496 15.94 21.83 -0.14
C PRO A 496 14.80 21.14 0.59
N ALA A 497 14.99 19.88 0.94
CA ALA A 497 14.02 18.93 1.52
C ALA A 497 13.41 19.32 2.89
N GLY A 498 13.25 20.60 3.18
CA GLY A 498 12.69 21.14 4.43
C GLY A 498 11.20 21.46 4.41
N HIS A 499 10.58 21.62 3.24
CA HIS A 499 9.18 22.05 3.11
C HIS A 499 8.43 21.26 2.01
N ALA A 500 8.45 19.93 2.09
CA ALA A 500 7.69 19.07 1.19
C ALA A 500 6.20 19.07 1.58
N GLY A 501 5.50 20.13 1.19
CA GLY A 501 4.06 20.23 1.46
C GLY A 501 3.28 21.14 0.53
N MET A 502 3.98 22.04 -0.19
CA MET A 502 3.37 22.85 -1.28
C MET A 502 4.43 23.10 -2.35
N PRO A 503 4.13 22.93 -3.65
CA PRO A 503 5.03 23.41 -4.69
C PRO A 503 5.16 24.93 -4.52
N ALA A 504 6.41 25.43 -4.47
CA ALA A 504 6.68 26.85 -4.38
C ALA A 504 6.11 27.54 -5.64
N ALA A 505 5.16 28.43 -5.45
CA ALA A 505 4.48 29.15 -6.53
C ALA A 505 5.41 30.02 -7.40
N ALA A 506 6.65 30.22 -6.96
CA ALA A 506 7.60 31.14 -7.58
C ALA A 506 8.38 30.60 -8.79
N THR A 507 8.32 29.29 -9.09
CA THR A 507 9.21 28.66 -10.08
C THR A 507 8.50 27.92 -11.22
N ALA A 508 7.17 27.98 -11.29
CA ALA A 508 6.42 27.36 -12.37
C ALA A 508 6.61 28.10 -13.70
N ASN A 509 7.25 27.45 -14.68
CA ASN A 509 7.64 28.11 -15.96
C ASN A 509 6.49 28.32 -16.96
N THR A 510 5.30 27.73 -16.75
CA THR A 510 4.14 27.98 -17.60
C THR A 510 3.11 28.86 -16.90
N ALA A 511 2.55 29.84 -17.63
CA ALA A 511 1.51 30.71 -17.10
C ALA A 511 0.31 29.91 -16.54
N ALA A 512 -0.06 28.80 -17.18
CA ALA A 512 -1.13 27.91 -16.74
C ALA A 512 -0.81 27.22 -15.40
N THR A 513 0.42 26.79 -15.17
CA THR A 513 0.83 26.15 -13.91
C THR A 513 0.90 27.17 -12.78
N ARG A 514 1.41 28.37 -13.05
CA ARG A 514 1.41 29.50 -12.09
C ARG A 514 -0.02 29.93 -11.75
N PHE A 515 -0.89 30.04 -12.74
CA PHE A 515 -2.30 30.39 -12.55
C PHE A 515 -3.02 29.32 -11.71
N ALA A 516 -2.85 28.02 -12.03
CA ALA A 516 -3.46 26.93 -11.26
C ALA A 516 -2.96 26.88 -9.81
N LEU A 517 -1.68 27.13 -9.57
CA LEU A 517 -1.10 27.18 -8.22
C LEU A 517 -1.57 28.41 -7.44
N ALA A 518 -1.65 29.59 -8.07
CA ALA A 518 -2.17 30.82 -7.46
C ALA A 518 -3.66 30.67 -7.12
N TRP A 519 -4.44 30.05 -8.00
CA TRP A 519 -5.84 29.71 -7.75
C TRP A 519 -6.01 28.79 -6.55
N TRP A 520 -5.21 27.73 -6.49
CA TRP A 520 -5.25 26.77 -5.38
C TRP A 520 -4.82 27.36 -4.03
N GLN A 521 -4.00 28.42 -4.05
CA GLN A 521 -3.59 29.15 -2.84
C GLN A 521 -4.62 30.18 -2.39
N ASN A 522 -5.54 30.60 -3.28
CA ASN A 522 -6.57 31.59 -2.95
C ASN A 522 -7.59 30.97 -1.98
N PHE A 523 -7.76 31.60 -0.82
CA PHE A 523 -8.67 31.18 0.23
C PHE A 523 -10.11 30.98 -0.27
N ASN A 524 -10.64 31.93 -1.04
CA ASN A 524 -12.01 31.87 -1.55
C ASN A 524 -12.20 30.70 -2.52
N VAL A 525 -11.22 30.46 -3.40
CA VAL A 525 -11.25 29.32 -4.34
C VAL A 525 -11.25 27.99 -3.58
N ARG A 526 -10.43 27.88 -2.55
CA ARG A 526 -10.38 26.67 -1.70
C ARG A 526 -11.72 26.41 -1.02
N TRP A 527 -12.40 27.43 -0.54
CA TRP A 527 -13.72 27.30 0.05
C TRP A 527 -14.77 26.90 -0.98
N VAL A 528 -14.83 27.57 -2.12
CA VAL A 528 -15.76 27.23 -3.21
C VAL A 528 -15.56 25.77 -3.66
N LEU A 529 -14.31 25.35 -3.86
CA LEU A 529 -14.01 23.95 -4.21
C LEU A 529 -14.38 22.97 -3.10
N GLY A 530 -14.18 23.35 -1.83
CA GLY A 530 -14.60 22.54 -0.69
C GLY A 530 -16.13 22.37 -0.63
N CYS A 531 -16.87 23.45 -0.79
CA CYS A 531 -18.34 23.42 -0.84
C CYS A 531 -18.85 22.63 -2.06
N ALA A 532 -18.27 22.85 -3.23
CA ALA A 532 -18.62 22.08 -4.43
C ALA A 532 -18.37 20.57 -4.24
N LEU A 533 -17.28 20.22 -3.59
CA LEU A 533 -16.95 18.82 -3.31
C LEU A 533 -17.92 18.19 -2.30
N ILE A 534 -18.31 18.93 -1.25
CA ILE A 534 -19.35 18.48 -0.30
C ILE A 534 -20.67 18.27 -1.04
N LEU A 535 -21.11 19.24 -1.86
CA LEU A 535 -22.33 19.11 -2.66
C LEU A 535 -22.25 17.92 -3.62
N ALA A 536 -21.12 17.73 -4.29
CA ALA A 536 -20.93 16.56 -5.15
C ALA A 536 -21.03 15.24 -4.40
N ILE A 537 -20.46 15.14 -3.19
CA ILE A 537 -20.59 13.95 -2.34
C ILE A 537 -22.06 13.76 -1.92
N VAL A 538 -22.74 14.84 -1.51
CA VAL A 538 -24.15 14.78 -1.06
C VAL A 538 -25.09 14.40 -2.20
N VAL A 539 -24.87 14.88 -3.40
CA VAL A 539 -25.77 14.63 -4.56
C VAL A 539 -25.43 13.30 -5.25
N PHE A 540 -24.14 12.99 -5.44
CA PHE A 540 -23.69 11.87 -6.27
C PHE A 540 -23.08 10.73 -5.47
N GLY A 541 -22.93 10.83 -4.14
CA GLY A 541 -22.39 9.75 -3.34
C GLY A 541 -23.32 8.53 -3.30
N ALA A 542 -22.75 7.33 -3.27
CA ALA A 542 -23.50 6.11 -3.07
C ALA A 542 -23.80 5.95 -1.56
N TYR A 543 -25.00 6.39 -1.16
CA TYR A 543 -25.56 6.20 0.19
C TYR A 543 -27.09 6.36 0.11
N GLY A 544 -27.82 5.98 1.16
CA GLY A 544 -29.28 6.09 1.19
C GLY A 544 -29.98 4.77 1.49
N ALA A 545 -31.27 4.69 1.21
CA ALA A 545 -32.06 3.49 1.46
C ALA A 545 -31.56 2.33 0.59
N GLY A 546 -31.21 1.21 1.22
CA GLY A 546 -30.68 0.03 0.51
C GLY A 546 -29.16 0.04 0.27
N TYR A 547 -28.44 1.13 0.59
CA TYR A 547 -26.98 1.14 0.49
C TYR A 547 -26.35 0.31 1.62
N VAL A 548 -25.53 -0.65 1.23
CA VAL A 548 -24.67 -1.41 2.14
C VAL A 548 -23.26 -0.85 2.00
N PRO A 549 -22.68 -0.25 3.06
CA PRO A 549 -21.31 0.25 3.01
C PRO A 549 -20.35 -0.83 2.57
N VAL A 550 -19.53 -0.52 1.56
CA VAL A 550 -18.46 -1.42 1.14
C VAL A 550 -17.30 -1.26 2.12
N ASP A 551 -16.93 -2.35 2.79
CA ASP A 551 -15.75 -2.34 3.65
C ASP A 551 -14.51 -1.97 2.82
N PRO A 552 -13.55 -1.25 3.43
CA PRO A 552 -12.29 -0.96 2.77
C PRO A 552 -11.65 -2.24 2.27
N MET A 553 -11.11 -2.21 1.04
CA MET A 553 -10.63 -3.40 0.34
C MET A 553 -9.62 -4.24 1.14
N TYR A 554 -8.81 -3.57 1.97
CA TYR A 554 -7.80 -4.23 2.80
C TYR A 554 -8.26 -4.53 4.23
N ALA A 555 -9.47 -4.15 4.64
CA ALA A 555 -10.01 -4.48 5.95
C ALA A 555 -10.42 -5.95 6.07
N SER A 556 -10.69 -6.60 4.95
CA SER A 556 -11.11 -8.01 4.85
C SER A 556 -9.94 -9.00 4.59
N PHE A 557 -8.70 -8.51 4.49
CA PHE A 557 -7.50 -9.33 4.23
C PHE A 557 -6.70 -9.67 5.48
#